data_75b3a99757891b1870da0d80170391ee
#
_entry.id   75b3a99757891b1870da0d80170391ee
#
_cell.length_a   1.000
_cell.length_b   1.000
_cell.length_c   1.000
_cell.angle_alpha   90.00
_cell.angle_beta   90.00
_cell.angle_gamma   90.00
#
_symmetry.space_group_name_H-M   'P 1'
#
loop_
_entity.id
_entity.type
_entity.pdbx_description
1 polymer ?
#
loop_
_entity_poly.entity_id
_entity_poly.type
_entity_poly.pdbx_seq_one_letter_code
_entity_poly.pdbx_strand_id
1 'polypeptide(L)'
;MLFRMSSSPTLQELLAATARGDHDAFAQVYERTHRHLFGVALRILGRHACAEDALQEAFVSIWRNAGTYRPTVNGQDIQPMTWLITIVRNKALDSLRSRVCRGETELDEEDHDAHGGAAPSALDLVGAATDALRLHACLGALDGTHRQSLALAYGQGLTHSEVAARMGAPLGSVKSWIRRGLDKLRDGLQAQEPPPG
;
A
#
# COMPACT_ATOMS: atom_id res chain seq x y z
N MET A 1 34.14 24.49 -15.86
CA MET A 1 33.34 23.35 -16.34
C MET A 1 32.86 22.60 -15.11
N LEU A 2 31.70 22.96 -14.56
CA LEU A 2 31.16 22.41 -13.31
C LEU A 2 30.48 21.06 -13.62
N PHE A 3 31.09 19.99 -13.14
CA PHE A 3 30.47 18.66 -13.13
C PHE A 3 29.23 18.71 -12.21
N ARG A 4 28.05 18.84 -12.81
CA ARG A 4 26.78 18.70 -12.12
C ARG A 4 26.67 17.23 -11.72
N MET A 5 26.89 16.92 -10.45
CA MET A 5 26.58 15.59 -9.90
C MET A 5 25.10 15.34 -10.12
N SER A 6 24.77 14.52 -11.11
CA SER A 6 23.39 14.08 -11.39
C SER A 6 22.96 13.21 -10.21
N SER A 7 22.26 13.79 -9.26
CA SER A 7 21.54 13.00 -8.28
C SER A 7 20.54 12.13 -9.01
N SER A 8 20.50 10.84 -8.71
CA SER A 8 19.52 9.94 -9.31
C SER A 8 18.11 10.52 -9.10
N PRO A 9 17.25 10.54 -10.14
CA PRO A 9 15.92 11.15 -10.05
C PRO A 9 15.12 10.46 -8.93
N THR A 10 14.37 11.27 -8.19
CA THR A 10 13.47 10.78 -7.13
C THR A 10 12.30 10.00 -7.74
N LEU A 11 11.66 9.14 -6.95
CA LEU A 11 10.48 8.40 -7.41
C LEU A 11 9.33 9.35 -7.82
N GLN A 12 9.23 10.51 -7.19
CA GLN A 12 8.26 11.55 -7.55
C GLN A 12 8.55 12.15 -8.93
N GLU A 13 9.80 12.44 -9.22
CA GLU A 13 10.22 12.96 -10.54
C GLU A 13 9.99 11.93 -11.65
N LEU A 14 10.26 10.65 -11.35
CA LEU A 14 9.99 9.54 -12.27
C LEU A 14 8.49 9.39 -12.55
N LEU A 15 7.62 9.48 -11.56
CA LEU A 15 6.17 9.46 -11.76
C LEU A 15 5.70 10.66 -12.58
N ALA A 16 6.26 11.84 -12.34
CA ALA A 16 5.93 13.02 -13.13
C ALA A 16 6.39 12.88 -14.60
N ALA A 17 7.53 12.25 -14.86
CA ALA A 17 7.99 11.94 -16.21
C ALA A 17 7.11 10.86 -16.88
N THR A 18 6.79 9.79 -16.16
CA THR A 18 5.84 8.75 -16.60
C THR A 18 4.49 9.35 -17.02
N ALA A 19 3.98 10.31 -16.25
CA ALA A 19 2.73 11.02 -16.58
C ALA A 19 2.78 11.79 -17.92
N ARG A 20 3.97 12.10 -18.41
CA ARG A 20 4.21 12.72 -19.74
C ARG A 20 4.46 11.68 -20.84
N GLY A 21 4.37 10.40 -20.53
CA GLY A 21 4.58 9.31 -21.49
C GLY A 21 6.05 8.85 -21.61
N ASP A 22 6.90 9.18 -20.65
CA ASP A 22 8.31 8.76 -20.64
C ASP A 22 8.42 7.28 -20.22
N HIS A 23 8.76 6.43 -21.19
CA HIS A 23 8.90 4.98 -20.98
C HIS A 23 10.15 4.64 -20.15
N ASP A 24 11.24 5.39 -20.29
CA ASP A 24 12.47 5.13 -19.53
C ASP A 24 12.28 5.48 -18.05
N ALA A 25 11.54 6.55 -17.78
CA ALA A 25 11.14 6.89 -16.41
C ALA A 25 10.23 5.81 -15.80
N PHE A 26 9.29 5.28 -16.57
CA PHE A 26 8.43 4.18 -16.11
C PHE A 26 9.21 2.90 -15.84
N ALA A 27 10.16 2.55 -16.71
CA ALA A 27 11.05 1.41 -16.48
C ALA A 27 11.82 1.55 -15.16
N GLN A 28 12.31 2.76 -14.83
CA GLN A 28 12.96 3.02 -13.56
C GLN A 28 12.00 2.95 -12.36
N VAL A 29 10.73 3.38 -12.51
CA VAL A 29 9.70 3.17 -11.47
C VAL A 29 9.54 1.68 -11.23
N TYR A 30 9.40 0.88 -12.29
CA TYR A 30 9.28 -0.58 -12.20
C TYR A 30 10.49 -1.18 -11.46
N GLU A 31 11.69 -0.96 -11.94
CA GLU A 31 12.92 -1.52 -11.37
C GLU A 31 13.10 -1.22 -9.87
N ARG A 32 12.74 -0.02 -9.44
CA ARG A 32 12.89 0.39 -8.04
C ARG A 32 11.81 -0.11 -7.12
N THR A 33 10.64 -0.51 -7.65
CA THR A 33 9.46 -0.74 -6.79
C THR A 33 8.86 -2.14 -6.93
N HIS A 34 9.10 -2.87 -8.04
CA HIS A 34 8.42 -4.13 -8.35
C HIS A 34 8.56 -5.17 -7.23
N ARG A 35 9.75 -5.33 -6.64
CA ARG A 35 9.97 -6.32 -5.57
C ARG A 35 9.13 -6.04 -4.34
N HIS A 36 9.13 -4.77 -3.91
CA HIS A 36 8.35 -4.35 -2.75
C HIS A 36 6.84 -4.49 -3.01
N LEU A 37 6.39 -4.04 -4.18
CA LEU A 37 5.00 -4.09 -4.58
C LEU A 37 4.51 -5.53 -4.80
N PHE A 38 5.37 -6.40 -5.32
CA PHE A 38 5.10 -7.83 -5.41
C PHE A 38 4.87 -8.46 -4.03
N GLY A 39 5.73 -8.13 -3.05
CA GLY A 39 5.56 -8.58 -1.67
C GLY A 39 4.23 -8.15 -1.05
N VAL A 40 3.74 -6.94 -1.40
CA VAL A 40 2.41 -6.47 -0.97
C VAL A 40 1.30 -7.32 -1.60
N ALA A 41 1.36 -7.57 -2.91
CA ALA A 41 0.38 -8.40 -3.62
C ALA A 41 0.37 -9.84 -3.09
N LEU A 42 1.54 -10.43 -2.91
CA LEU A 42 1.69 -11.80 -2.43
C LEU A 42 1.12 -11.98 -1.01
N ARG A 43 1.34 -11.00 -0.13
CA ARG A 43 0.78 -11.02 1.25
C ARG A 43 -0.75 -11.00 1.25
N ILE A 44 -1.38 -10.37 0.25
CA ILE A 44 -2.84 -10.29 0.15
C ILE A 44 -3.41 -11.54 -0.51
N LEU A 45 -2.77 -12.04 -1.56
CA LEU A 45 -3.30 -13.09 -2.43
C LEU A 45 -2.85 -14.50 -2.02
N GLY A 46 -1.73 -14.64 -1.30
CA GLY A 46 -1.17 -15.89 -0.84
C GLY A 46 -0.57 -16.78 -1.94
N ARG A 47 -0.81 -16.52 -3.22
CA ARG A 47 -0.36 -17.32 -4.37
C ARG A 47 0.49 -16.49 -5.32
N HIS A 48 1.65 -17.03 -5.70
CA HIS A 48 2.64 -16.35 -6.53
C HIS A 48 2.07 -15.91 -7.89
N ALA A 49 1.44 -16.81 -8.63
CA ALA A 49 0.86 -16.52 -9.93
C ALA A 49 -0.20 -15.39 -9.86
N CYS A 50 -1.08 -15.44 -8.85
CA CYS A 50 -2.08 -14.39 -8.65
C CYS A 50 -1.46 -13.04 -8.27
N ALA A 51 -0.36 -13.06 -7.52
CA ALA A 51 0.37 -11.86 -7.16
C ALA A 51 1.07 -11.23 -8.37
N GLU A 52 1.64 -12.04 -9.26
CA GLU A 52 2.22 -11.59 -10.53
C GLU A 52 1.18 -10.93 -11.44
N ASP A 53 0.03 -11.57 -11.64
CA ASP A 53 -1.06 -11.03 -12.44
C ASP A 53 -1.56 -9.69 -11.88
N ALA A 54 -1.81 -9.64 -10.58
CA ALA A 54 -2.24 -8.41 -9.92
C ALA A 54 -1.20 -7.29 -10.00
N LEU A 55 0.09 -7.64 -9.92
CA LEU A 55 1.19 -6.70 -10.07
C LEU A 55 1.28 -6.15 -11.49
N GLN A 56 1.15 -7.00 -12.51
CA GLN A 56 1.12 -6.58 -13.92
C GLN A 56 -0.03 -5.61 -14.18
N GLU A 57 -1.25 -5.96 -13.74
CA GLU A 57 -2.40 -5.07 -13.85
C GLU A 57 -2.19 -3.75 -13.10
N ALA A 58 -1.54 -3.79 -11.95
CA ALA A 58 -1.22 -2.60 -11.18
C ALA A 58 -0.24 -1.69 -11.94
N PHE A 59 0.80 -2.22 -12.56
CA PHE A 59 1.74 -1.41 -13.36
C PHE A 59 1.09 -0.81 -14.60
N VAL A 60 0.18 -1.54 -15.27
CA VAL A 60 -0.64 -0.96 -16.35
C VAL A 60 -1.49 0.19 -15.82
N SER A 61 -2.08 0.03 -14.64
CA SER A 61 -2.86 1.09 -13.99
C SER A 61 -1.99 2.29 -13.58
N ILE A 62 -0.78 2.04 -13.06
CA ILE A 62 0.20 3.08 -12.71
C ILE A 62 0.56 3.90 -13.95
N TRP A 63 0.89 3.25 -15.07
CA TRP A 63 1.19 3.91 -16.33
C TRP A 63 0.05 4.84 -16.77
N ARG A 64 -1.17 4.33 -16.80
CA ARG A 64 -2.36 5.08 -17.24
C ARG A 64 -2.72 6.23 -16.31
N ASN A 65 -2.45 6.08 -15.02
CA ASN A 65 -2.91 7.02 -13.99
C ASN A 65 -1.78 7.83 -13.33
N ALA A 66 -0.54 7.76 -13.82
CA ALA A 66 0.60 8.52 -13.26
C ALA A 66 0.30 10.02 -13.13
N GLY A 67 -0.45 10.59 -14.08
CA GLY A 67 -0.89 11.99 -14.05
C GLY A 67 -1.89 12.34 -12.93
N THR A 68 -2.45 11.35 -12.25
CA THR A 68 -3.36 11.57 -11.10
C THR A 68 -2.63 11.63 -9.77
N TYR A 69 -1.37 11.22 -9.72
CA TYR A 69 -0.55 11.35 -8.53
C TYR A 69 -0.44 12.82 -8.13
N ARG A 70 -0.71 13.10 -6.87
CA ARG A 70 -0.55 14.43 -6.27
C ARG A 70 0.35 14.29 -5.05
N PRO A 71 1.51 14.97 -5.01
CA PRO A 71 2.42 14.91 -3.87
C PRO A 71 1.79 15.45 -2.59
N THR A 72 0.84 16.37 -2.73
CA THR A 72 0.11 16.95 -1.59
C THR A 72 -1.39 16.88 -1.87
N VAL A 73 -2.15 16.32 -0.94
CA VAL A 73 -3.62 16.26 -1.00
C VAL A 73 -4.17 16.76 0.34
N ASN A 74 -5.00 17.81 0.29
CA ASN A 74 -5.60 18.43 1.48
C ASN A 74 -4.56 18.87 2.54
N GLY A 75 -3.41 19.39 2.12
CA GLY A 75 -2.33 19.82 3.01
C GLY A 75 -1.48 18.68 3.60
N GLN A 76 -1.65 17.46 3.11
CA GLN A 76 -0.86 16.29 3.53
C GLN A 76 0.03 15.81 2.40
N ASP A 77 1.29 15.54 2.71
CA ASP A 77 2.23 14.98 1.75
C ASP A 77 1.96 13.49 1.56
N ILE A 78 1.76 13.09 0.31
CA ILE A 78 1.57 11.70 -0.09
C ILE A 78 2.86 11.20 -0.72
N GLN A 79 3.53 10.30 -0.02
CA GLN A 79 4.72 9.67 -0.56
C GLN A 79 4.39 8.86 -1.81
N PRO A 80 5.24 8.91 -2.86
CA PRO A 80 5.02 8.16 -4.10
C PRO A 80 4.77 6.67 -3.85
N MET A 81 5.53 6.06 -2.94
CA MET A 81 5.39 4.64 -2.60
C MET A 81 4.01 4.33 -2.01
N THR A 82 3.45 5.20 -1.17
CA THR A 82 2.10 5.02 -0.60
C THR A 82 1.03 5.00 -1.69
N TRP A 83 1.15 5.86 -2.71
CA TRP A 83 0.25 5.88 -3.85
C TRP A 83 0.36 4.59 -4.68
N LEU A 84 1.58 4.12 -4.96
CA LEU A 84 1.84 2.87 -5.67
C LEU A 84 1.27 1.66 -4.91
N ILE A 85 1.54 1.56 -3.61
CA ILE A 85 1.00 0.49 -2.75
C ILE A 85 -0.53 0.48 -2.78
N THR A 86 -1.17 1.65 -2.78
CA THR A 86 -2.63 1.74 -2.84
C THR A 86 -3.18 1.13 -4.12
N ILE A 87 -2.53 1.36 -5.27
CA ILE A 87 -2.95 0.79 -6.56
C ILE A 87 -2.80 -0.73 -6.54
N VAL A 88 -1.64 -1.25 -6.12
CA VAL A 88 -1.37 -2.69 -6.05
C VAL A 88 -2.34 -3.38 -5.08
N ARG A 89 -2.54 -2.80 -3.89
CA ARG A 89 -3.50 -3.32 -2.92
C ARG A 89 -4.92 -3.42 -3.50
N ASN A 90 -5.39 -2.37 -4.16
CA ASN A 90 -6.71 -2.38 -4.77
C ASN A 90 -6.84 -3.47 -5.84
N LYS A 91 -5.82 -3.63 -6.72
CA LYS A 91 -5.79 -4.69 -7.72
C LYS A 91 -5.79 -6.09 -7.11
N ALA A 92 -4.99 -6.31 -6.07
CA ALA A 92 -4.96 -7.58 -5.35
C ALA A 92 -6.31 -7.90 -4.69
N LEU A 93 -6.96 -6.92 -4.08
CA LEU A 93 -8.28 -7.11 -3.47
C LEU A 93 -9.38 -7.36 -4.52
N ASP A 94 -9.33 -6.69 -5.67
CA ASP A 94 -10.27 -6.92 -6.77
C ASP A 94 -10.09 -8.34 -7.33
N SER A 95 -8.86 -8.81 -7.49
CA SER A 95 -8.54 -10.20 -7.87
C SER A 95 -9.09 -11.19 -6.87
N LEU A 96 -8.87 -10.97 -5.57
CA LEU A 96 -9.39 -11.83 -4.50
C LEU A 96 -10.92 -11.93 -4.53
N ARG A 97 -11.61 -10.79 -4.68
CA ARG A 97 -13.08 -10.73 -4.78
C ARG A 97 -13.60 -11.49 -6.00
N SER A 98 -12.95 -11.33 -7.15
CA SER A 98 -13.33 -12.01 -8.39
C SER A 98 -13.21 -13.54 -8.25
N ARG A 99 -12.19 -14.04 -7.55
CA ARG A 99 -12.00 -15.47 -7.28
C ARG A 99 -13.05 -16.03 -6.33
N VAL A 100 -13.34 -15.32 -5.25
CA VAL A 100 -14.41 -15.71 -4.31
C VAL A 100 -15.76 -15.80 -5.02
N CYS A 101 -16.08 -14.83 -5.90
CA CYS A 101 -17.32 -14.87 -6.69
C CYS A 101 -17.37 -16.03 -7.70
N ARG A 102 -16.23 -16.55 -8.15
CA ARG A 102 -16.15 -17.72 -9.06
C ARG A 102 -16.13 -19.05 -8.33
N GLY A 103 -16.14 -19.07 -7.01
CA GLY A 103 -16.12 -20.30 -6.22
C GLY A 103 -14.76 -21.01 -6.22
N GLU A 104 -13.70 -20.34 -6.67
CA GLU A 104 -12.32 -20.86 -6.68
C GLU A 104 -11.69 -20.73 -5.28
N THR A 105 -12.34 -21.32 -4.28
CA THR A 105 -11.89 -21.27 -2.88
C THR A 105 -11.11 -22.54 -2.52
N GLU A 106 -10.39 -23.14 -3.44
CA GLU A 106 -9.44 -24.18 -3.09
C GLU A 106 -8.17 -23.52 -2.56
N LEU A 107 -7.98 -23.64 -1.27
CA LEU A 107 -6.72 -23.45 -0.57
C LEU A 107 -5.79 -24.60 -1.00
N ASP A 108 -5.17 -24.49 -2.16
CA ASP A 108 -3.99 -25.29 -2.46
C ASP A 108 -2.86 -24.78 -1.55
N GLU A 109 -2.59 -25.58 -0.50
CA GLU A 109 -1.53 -25.35 0.49
C GLU A 109 -0.12 -25.53 -0.06
N GLU A 110 0.05 -25.63 -1.38
CA GLU A 110 1.32 -25.97 -2.01
C GLU A 110 1.89 -24.83 -2.86
N ASP A 111 2.21 -23.68 -2.27
CA ASP A 111 3.21 -22.79 -2.90
C ASP A 111 3.89 -21.85 -1.88
N HIS A 112 4.41 -22.42 -0.81
CA HIS A 112 5.22 -21.68 0.15
C HIS A 112 6.71 -21.61 -0.21
N ASP A 113 7.11 -22.19 -1.34
CA ASP A 113 8.50 -22.28 -1.75
C ASP A 113 8.76 -21.42 -3.01
N ALA A 114 8.98 -20.15 -2.85
CA ALA A 114 9.89 -19.36 -3.70
C ALA A 114 10.09 -17.94 -3.18
N HIS A 115 10.55 -17.80 -1.97
CA HIS A 115 11.13 -16.51 -1.56
C HIS A 115 12.62 -16.53 -1.87
N GLY A 116 13.00 -16.11 -3.07
CA GLY A 116 14.38 -15.72 -3.39
C GLY A 116 14.80 -14.40 -2.72
N GLY A 117 14.23 -14.09 -1.55
CA GLY A 117 14.69 -13.05 -0.67
C GLY A 117 15.41 -13.70 0.51
N ALA A 118 16.57 -13.17 0.91
CA ALA A 118 17.25 -13.61 2.12
C ALA A 118 16.23 -13.65 3.27
N ALA A 119 16.21 -14.76 4.03
CA ALA A 119 15.35 -14.88 5.20
C ALA A 119 15.58 -13.64 6.10
N PRO A 120 14.50 -13.03 6.63
CA PRO A 120 14.65 -11.85 7.48
C PRO A 120 15.59 -12.19 8.64
N SER A 121 16.54 -11.30 8.92
CA SER A 121 17.45 -11.49 10.04
C SER A 121 16.65 -11.50 11.36
N ALA A 122 17.21 -12.09 12.42
CA ALA A 122 16.59 -12.05 13.74
C ALA A 122 16.31 -10.60 14.19
N LEU A 123 17.14 -9.65 13.78
CA LEU A 123 16.98 -8.23 14.04
C LEU A 123 15.79 -7.63 13.29
N ASP A 124 15.55 -8.04 12.03
CA ASP A 124 14.41 -7.62 11.22
C ASP A 124 13.10 -8.16 11.81
N LEU A 125 13.11 -9.39 12.31
CA LEU A 125 11.95 -10.00 12.97
C LEU A 125 11.59 -9.29 14.28
N VAL A 126 12.59 -8.91 15.08
CA VAL A 126 12.38 -8.13 16.30
C VAL A 126 11.86 -6.73 15.97
N GLY A 127 12.41 -6.08 14.94
CA GLY A 127 11.92 -4.79 14.45
C GLY A 127 10.46 -4.87 14.02
N ALA A 128 10.12 -5.84 13.18
CA ALA A 128 8.75 -6.05 12.70
C ALA A 128 7.76 -6.34 13.85
N ALA A 129 8.16 -7.11 14.87
CA ALA A 129 7.33 -7.39 16.04
C ALA A 129 7.11 -6.10 16.88
N THR A 130 8.14 -5.28 17.05
CA THR A 130 8.03 -4.00 17.76
C THR A 130 7.11 -3.04 17.03
N ASP A 131 7.22 -2.92 15.70
CA ASP A 131 6.35 -2.07 14.88
C ASP A 131 4.90 -2.55 14.90
N ALA A 132 4.67 -3.86 14.90
CA ALA A 132 3.33 -4.44 15.03
C ALA A 132 2.70 -4.10 16.40
N LEU A 133 3.47 -4.16 17.49
CA LEU A 133 3.00 -3.79 18.83
C LEU A 133 2.68 -2.29 18.91
N ARG A 134 3.52 -1.42 18.35
CA ARG A 134 3.28 0.02 18.27
C ARG A 134 2.02 0.34 17.49
N LEU A 135 1.85 -0.28 16.31
CA LEU A 135 0.65 -0.12 15.50
C LEU A 135 -0.60 -0.58 16.26
N HIS A 136 -0.51 -1.73 16.96
CA HIS A 136 -1.62 -2.25 17.76
C HIS A 136 -2.02 -1.29 18.89
N ALA A 137 -1.05 -0.71 19.60
CA ALA A 137 -1.29 0.29 20.63
C ALA A 137 -1.96 1.55 20.06
N CYS A 138 -1.47 2.07 18.92
CA CYS A 138 -2.07 3.23 18.25
C CYS A 138 -3.50 2.95 17.77
N LEU A 139 -3.76 1.76 17.21
CA LEU A 139 -5.11 1.32 16.83
C LEU A 139 -6.04 1.23 18.06
N GLY A 140 -5.53 0.75 19.19
CA GLY A 140 -6.26 0.69 20.46
C GLY A 140 -6.67 2.05 21.01
N ALA A 141 -5.85 3.09 20.78
CA ALA A 141 -6.09 4.46 21.21
C ALA A 141 -7.12 5.22 20.33
N LEU A 142 -7.48 4.67 19.15
CA LEU A 142 -8.52 5.26 18.30
C LEU A 142 -9.91 5.08 18.92
N ASP A 143 -10.78 6.08 18.73
CA ASP A 143 -12.19 5.88 19.02
C ASP A 143 -12.82 4.76 18.16
N GLY A 144 -13.92 4.19 18.65
CA GLY A 144 -14.55 3.02 18.05
C GLY A 144 -14.90 3.20 16.56
N THR A 145 -15.36 4.37 16.18
CA THR A 145 -15.82 4.66 14.80
C THR A 145 -14.64 4.71 13.83
N HIS A 146 -13.55 5.40 14.19
CA HIS A 146 -12.33 5.45 13.36
C HIS A 146 -11.69 4.07 13.27
N ARG A 147 -11.55 3.36 14.39
CA ARG A 147 -10.99 2.00 14.43
C ARG A 147 -11.79 1.03 13.58
N GLN A 148 -13.14 1.04 13.70
CA GLN A 148 -14.00 0.17 12.92
C GLN A 148 -13.93 0.48 11.42
N SER A 149 -13.97 1.75 11.03
CA SER A 149 -13.86 2.14 9.61
C SER A 149 -12.53 1.73 9.00
N LEU A 150 -11.43 1.86 9.75
CA LEU A 150 -10.11 1.38 9.32
C LEU A 150 -10.03 -0.15 9.22
N ALA A 151 -10.57 -0.87 10.22
CA ALA A 151 -10.59 -2.34 10.21
C ALA A 151 -11.39 -2.88 9.01
N LEU A 152 -12.52 -2.28 8.67
CA LEU A 152 -13.31 -2.66 7.50
C LEU A 152 -12.58 -2.33 6.19
N ALA A 153 -12.02 -1.12 6.06
CA ALA A 153 -11.35 -0.70 4.82
C ALA A 153 -10.03 -1.44 4.59
N TYR A 154 -9.21 -1.58 5.63
CA TYR A 154 -7.83 -2.08 5.50
C TYR A 154 -7.67 -3.53 5.96
N GLY A 155 -8.44 -3.98 6.93
CA GLY A 155 -8.43 -5.36 7.40
C GLY A 155 -9.26 -6.30 6.54
N GLN A 156 -10.49 -5.87 6.16
CA GLN A 156 -11.38 -6.67 5.31
C GLN A 156 -11.35 -6.25 3.83
N GLY A 157 -10.59 -5.23 3.48
CA GLY A 157 -10.43 -4.79 2.09
C GLY A 157 -11.66 -4.15 1.47
N LEU A 158 -12.62 -3.66 2.26
CA LEU A 158 -13.83 -3.06 1.74
C LEU A 158 -13.55 -1.69 1.12
N THR A 159 -14.24 -1.39 0.03
CA THR A 159 -14.28 -0.02 -0.52
C THR A 159 -14.99 0.92 0.44
N HIS A 160 -14.74 2.22 0.33
CA HIS A 160 -15.42 3.21 1.19
C HIS A 160 -16.96 3.14 1.09
N SER A 161 -17.50 2.76 -0.08
CA SER A 161 -18.94 2.58 -0.28
C SER A 161 -19.46 1.36 0.47
N GLU A 162 -18.73 0.24 0.44
CA GLU A 162 -19.06 -0.97 1.19
C GLU A 162 -18.94 -0.74 2.71
N VAL A 163 -17.90 0.00 3.16
CA VAL A 163 -17.79 0.42 4.55
C VAL A 163 -18.98 1.27 4.95
N ALA A 164 -19.40 2.22 4.11
CA ALA A 164 -20.57 3.06 4.35
C ALA A 164 -21.84 2.23 4.51
N ALA A 165 -22.08 1.28 3.60
CA ALA A 165 -23.20 0.36 3.68
C ALA A 165 -23.14 -0.51 4.95
N ARG A 166 -21.96 -1.04 5.29
CA ARG A 166 -21.75 -1.90 6.46
C ARG A 166 -21.93 -1.18 7.80
N MET A 167 -21.54 0.09 7.86
CA MET A 167 -21.65 0.92 9.06
C MET A 167 -22.98 1.70 9.13
N GLY A 168 -23.82 1.62 8.11
CA GLY A 168 -25.08 2.40 8.04
C GLY A 168 -24.84 3.92 8.04
N ALA A 169 -23.74 4.40 7.43
CA ALA A 169 -23.30 5.77 7.50
C ALA A 169 -23.13 6.42 6.11
N PRO A 170 -23.28 7.74 5.99
CA PRO A 170 -23.02 8.45 4.74
C PRO A 170 -21.58 8.25 4.26
N LEU A 171 -21.37 8.06 2.95
CA LEU A 171 -20.05 7.86 2.34
C LEU A 171 -19.05 8.99 2.70
N GLY A 172 -19.53 10.23 2.76
CA GLY A 172 -18.69 11.38 3.17
C GLY A 172 -18.18 11.28 4.59
N SER A 173 -19.02 10.78 5.52
CA SER A 173 -18.62 10.54 6.92
C SER A 173 -17.56 9.45 7.00
N VAL A 174 -17.76 8.33 6.30
CA VAL A 174 -16.80 7.22 6.27
C VAL A 174 -15.44 7.66 5.73
N LYS A 175 -15.41 8.39 4.62
CA LYS A 175 -14.16 8.98 4.08
C LYS A 175 -13.47 9.87 5.11
N SER A 176 -14.23 10.67 5.85
CA SER A 176 -13.70 11.54 6.91
C SER A 176 -13.16 10.73 8.10
N TRP A 177 -13.86 9.69 8.53
CA TRP A 177 -13.42 8.82 9.63
C TRP A 177 -12.14 8.06 9.29
N ILE A 178 -12.07 7.46 8.09
CA ILE A 178 -10.87 6.77 7.62
C ILE A 178 -9.69 7.73 7.58
N ARG A 179 -9.87 8.92 6.99
CA ARG A 179 -8.80 9.92 6.93
C ARG A 179 -8.31 10.33 8.32
N ARG A 180 -9.24 10.75 9.21
CA ARG A 180 -8.87 11.17 10.57
C ARG A 180 -8.24 10.02 11.38
N GLY A 181 -8.72 8.79 11.18
CA GLY A 181 -8.14 7.61 11.80
C GLY A 181 -6.69 7.38 11.36
N LEU A 182 -6.41 7.52 10.06
CA LEU A 182 -5.03 7.42 9.53
C LEU A 182 -4.14 8.56 10.04
N ASP A 183 -4.66 9.79 10.14
CA ASP A 183 -3.93 10.93 10.68
C ASP A 183 -3.51 10.66 12.12
N LYS A 184 -4.46 10.23 12.97
CA LYS A 184 -4.18 9.88 14.38
C LYS A 184 -3.19 8.71 14.50
N LEU A 185 -3.27 7.70 13.63
CA LEU A 185 -2.31 6.58 13.61
C LEU A 185 -0.91 7.08 13.27
N ARG A 186 -0.78 7.92 12.26
CA ARG A 186 0.52 8.49 11.87
C ARG A 186 1.12 9.29 13.03
N ASP A 187 0.33 10.20 13.60
CA ASP A 187 0.78 11.06 14.70
C ASP A 187 1.18 10.21 15.94
N GLY A 188 0.42 9.15 16.24
CA GLY A 188 0.74 8.21 17.31
C GLY A 188 2.01 7.40 17.07
N LEU A 189 2.25 6.97 15.84
CA LEU A 189 3.47 6.24 15.46
C LEU A 189 4.71 7.15 15.51
N GLN A 190 4.59 8.40 15.03
CA GLN A 190 5.68 9.38 15.09
C GLN A 190 6.05 9.76 16.53
N ALA A 191 5.06 9.88 17.42
CA ALA A 191 5.30 10.18 18.83
C ALA A 191 6.03 9.04 19.59
N GLN A 192 6.06 7.84 19.04
CA GLN A 192 6.72 6.66 19.62
C GLN A 192 8.10 6.37 18.97
N GLU A 193 8.52 7.13 17.96
CA GLU A 193 9.88 7.05 17.45
C GLU A 193 10.86 7.63 18.48
N PRO A 194 11.94 6.89 18.84
CA PRO A 194 12.98 7.45 19.67
C PRO A 194 13.62 8.65 18.95
N PRO A 195 14.03 9.71 19.68
CA PRO A 195 14.72 10.82 19.04
C PRO A 195 15.96 10.34 18.30
N PRO A 196 16.26 10.93 17.13
CA PRO A 196 17.46 10.55 16.37
C PRO A 196 18.69 10.79 17.27
N GLY A 197 19.43 9.72 17.54
CA GLY A 197 20.69 9.74 18.29
C GLY A 197 21.84 10.36 17.53
#